data_37a717d219461f8e728a8438a70f9651
#
_entry.id   37a717d219461f8e728a8438a70f9651
#
_cell.length_a   1.000
_cell.length_b   1.000
_cell.length_c   1.000
_cell.angle_alpha   90.00
_cell.angle_beta   90.00
_cell.angle_gamma   90.00
#
_symmetry.space_group_name_H-M   'P 1'
#
loop_
_entity.id
_entity.type
_entity.pdbx_description
1 polymer ?
#
loop_
_entity_poly.entity_id
_entity_poly.type
_entity_poly.pdbx_seq_one_letter_code
_entity_poly.pdbx_strand_id
1 'polypeptide(L)'
;LARSRGLGDVYKRQVYSLSQKIISIDMNWFRGNKHEIRLKSQFVALEARNPKSLIVDSLGYLSSGSNDVASFSDGITSFQVRYKYEIAPLSYLYLVYSKGGNVYEDNNERDTKQIFKDPWEDAANEVLSVKIRLKF
;
A
#
# COMPACT_ATOMS: atom_id res chain seq x y z
N LEU A 1 -28.06 35.11 30.78
CA LEU A 1 -26.57 35.11 30.76
C LEU A 1 -26.07 33.76 30.29
N ALA A 2 -25.84 33.63 29.00
CA ALA A 2 -25.23 32.46 28.43
C ALA A 2 -23.73 32.51 28.70
N ARG A 3 -23.24 31.65 29.58
CA ARG A 3 -21.82 31.41 29.78
C ARG A 3 -21.31 30.61 28.58
N SER A 4 -20.67 31.26 27.65
CA SER A 4 -19.77 30.65 26.68
C SER A 4 -18.63 30.00 27.48
N ARG A 5 -18.67 28.68 27.62
CA ARG A 5 -17.49 27.88 27.97
C ARG A 5 -16.57 27.87 26.72
N GLY A 6 -15.53 28.68 26.78
CA GLY A 6 -14.41 28.55 25.87
C GLY A 6 -13.80 27.18 26.05
N LEU A 7 -14.12 26.25 25.19
CA LEU A 7 -13.33 25.07 24.95
C LEU A 7 -12.06 25.57 24.26
N GLY A 8 -10.99 25.69 25.03
CA GLY A 8 -9.65 25.77 24.47
C GLY A 8 -9.37 24.45 23.76
N ASP A 9 -9.63 24.39 22.46
CA ASP A 9 -9.27 23.26 21.63
C ASP A 9 -7.75 23.18 21.59
N VAL A 10 -7.20 22.31 22.43
CA VAL A 10 -5.79 21.93 22.40
C VAL A 10 -5.62 21.01 21.20
N TYR A 11 -5.09 21.55 20.10
CA TYR A 11 -4.79 20.76 18.91
C TYR A 11 -3.54 19.92 19.15
N LYS A 12 -3.71 18.59 19.08
CA LYS A 12 -2.59 17.65 19.12
C LYS A 12 -2.12 17.38 17.69
N ARG A 13 -0.85 17.54 17.44
CA ARG A 13 -0.20 17.16 16.17
C ARG A 13 0.85 16.10 16.41
N GLN A 14 0.90 15.13 15.51
CA GLN A 14 1.93 14.11 15.48
C GLN A 14 2.85 14.37 14.28
N VAL A 15 4.15 14.30 14.51
CA VAL A 15 5.19 14.48 13.49
C VAL A 15 6.07 13.26 13.50
N TYR A 16 6.32 12.72 12.32
CA TYR A 16 7.15 11.54 12.10
C TYR A 16 8.28 11.85 11.10
N SER A 17 9.39 11.16 11.25
CA SER A 17 10.35 11.01 10.16
C SER A 17 9.88 9.84 9.28
N LEU A 18 9.40 10.15 8.09
CA LEU A 18 8.82 9.18 7.17
C LEU A 18 9.85 8.75 6.13
N SER A 19 10.05 7.43 6.00
CA SER A 19 10.81 6.81 4.92
C SER A 19 9.89 5.94 4.09
N GLN A 20 9.86 6.19 2.79
CA GLN A 20 9.07 5.39 1.84
C GLN A 20 10.00 4.82 0.78
N LYS A 21 9.88 3.52 0.55
CA LYS A 21 10.59 2.80 -0.51
C LYS A 21 9.57 2.12 -1.41
N ILE A 22 9.68 2.36 -2.72
CA ILE A 22 8.76 1.81 -3.72
C ILE A 22 9.58 1.05 -4.75
N ILE A 23 9.20 -0.19 -5.02
CA ILE A 23 9.72 -1.01 -6.11
C ILE A 23 8.54 -1.30 -7.04
N SER A 24 8.67 -0.90 -8.30
CA SER A 24 7.65 -1.17 -9.32
C SER A 24 8.28 -1.91 -10.50
N ILE A 25 7.61 -2.96 -10.94
CA ILE A 25 8.00 -3.78 -12.10
C ILE A 25 6.81 -3.81 -13.06
N ASP A 26 7.04 -3.40 -14.30
CA ASP A 26 6.08 -3.49 -15.39
C ASP A 26 6.77 -4.17 -16.57
N MET A 27 6.22 -5.28 -17.02
CA MET A 27 6.77 -6.08 -18.12
C MET A 27 5.67 -6.49 -19.10
N ASN A 28 5.90 -6.25 -20.36
CA ASN A 28 5.06 -6.74 -21.45
C ASN A 28 5.89 -7.65 -22.36
N TRP A 29 5.43 -8.85 -22.56
CA TRP A 29 6.09 -9.83 -23.41
C TRP A 29 5.11 -10.39 -24.44
N PHE A 30 5.58 -10.51 -25.69
CA PHE A 30 4.80 -10.99 -26.82
C PHE A 30 5.54 -12.14 -27.50
N ARG A 31 4.82 -13.18 -27.86
CA ARG A 31 5.34 -14.26 -28.68
C ARG A 31 4.45 -14.46 -29.91
N GLY A 32 4.96 -13.99 -31.04
CA GLY A 32 4.15 -13.89 -32.29
C GLY A 32 2.94 -12.96 -32.05
N ASN A 33 1.90 -13.14 -32.84
CA ASN A 33 0.69 -12.33 -32.77
C ASN A 33 -0.37 -12.91 -31.81
N LYS A 34 -0.13 -14.10 -31.25
CA LYS A 34 -1.16 -14.85 -30.51
C LYS A 34 -0.99 -14.81 -29.00
N HIS A 35 0.21 -14.57 -28.49
CA HIS A 35 0.50 -14.64 -27.06
C HIS A 35 0.95 -13.29 -26.55
N GLU A 36 0.34 -12.86 -25.46
CA GLU A 36 0.70 -11.64 -24.75
C GLU A 36 0.70 -11.93 -23.24
N ILE A 37 1.82 -11.64 -22.57
CA ILE A 37 1.96 -11.69 -21.12
C ILE A 37 2.25 -10.28 -20.64
N ARG A 38 1.45 -9.81 -19.69
CA ARG A 38 1.69 -8.57 -18.95
C ARG A 38 1.86 -8.88 -17.49
N LEU A 39 2.95 -8.40 -16.92
CA LEU A 39 3.22 -8.48 -15.49
C LEU A 39 3.29 -7.06 -14.94
N LYS A 40 2.58 -6.83 -13.85
CA LYS A 40 2.68 -5.62 -13.06
C LYS A 40 2.87 -6.00 -11.61
N SER A 41 3.87 -5.41 -10.97
CA SER A 41 4.11 -5.61 -9.56
C SER A 41 4.53 -4.31 -8.91
N GLN A 42 4.04 -4.06 -7.72
CA GLN A 42 4.41 -2.93 -6.90
C GLN A 42 4.55 -3.37 -5.45
N PHE A 43 5.67 -3.00 -4.86
CA PHE A 43 5.95 -3.19 -3.45
C PHE A 43 6.22 -1.83 -2.83
N VAL A 44 5.55 -1.53 -1.74
CA VAL A 44 5.71 -0.28 -0.99
C VAL A 44 6.08 -0.63 0.44
N ALA A 45 7.17 -0.09 0.94
CA ALA A 45 7.53 -0.12 2.35
C ALA A 45 7.51 1.29 2.89
N LEU A 46 6.72 1.51 3.93
CA LEU A 46 6.58 2.77 4.63
C LEU A 46 7.03 2.58 6.08
N GLU A 47 7.97 3.42 6.51
CA GLU A 47 8.48 3.40 7.88
C GLU A 47 8.34 4.80 8.48
N ALA A 48 7.62 4.92 9.59
CA ALA A 48 7.49 6.14 10.36
C ALA A 48 8.29 6.02 11.65
N ARG A 49 9.34 6.82 11.79
CA ARG A 49 10.27 6.80 12.92
C ARG A 49 10.24 8.12 13.68
N ASN A 50 10.82 8.09 14.88
CA ASN A 50 10.99 9.27 15.74
C ASN A 50 9.69 10.09 15.89
N PRO A 51 8.62 9.47 16.38
CA PRO A 51 7.37 10.16 16.57
C PRO A 51 7.54 11.28 17.61
N LYS A 52 6.99 12.46 17.31
CA LYS A 52 6.92 13.58 18.23
C LYS A 52 5.46 14.00 18.39
N SER A 53 5.00 14.06 19.62
CA SER A 53 3.72 14.67 19.94
C SER A 53 3.93 16.16 20.21
N LEU A 54 3.21 17.01 19.52
CA LEU A 54 3.22 18.44 19.72
C LEU A 54 1.82 18.89 20.13
N ILE A 55 1.77 19.76 21.13
CA ILE A 55 0.54 20.40 21.61
C ILE A 55 0.62 21.86 21.22
N VAL A 56 -0.43 22.35 20.60
CA VAL A 56 -0.61 23.79 20.32
C VAL A 56 -1.46 24.38 21.45
N ASP A 57 -0.93 25.34 22.18
CA ASP A 57 -1.69 26.05 23.20
C ASP A 57 -2.67 27.05 22.59
N SER A 58 -3.49 27.66 23.42
CA SER A 58 -4.48 28.67 23.02
C SER A 58 -3.87 29.95 22.42
N LEU A 59 -2.57 30.15 22.56
CA LEU A 59 -1.79 31.25 22.02
C LEU A 59 -1.06 30.89 20.72
N GLY A 60 -1.19 29.63 20.28
CA GLY A 60 -0.55 29.15 19.04
C GLY A 60 0.90 28.68 19.20
N TYR A 61 1.44 28.59 20.42
CA TYR A 61 2.78 28.08 20.66
C TYR A 61 2.81 26.56 20.66
N LEU A 62 3.86 25.99 20.06
CA LEU A 62 4.12 24.56 20.02
C LEU A 62 4.91 24.14 21.27
N SER A 63 4.39 23.21 22.03
CA SER A 63 5.07 22.55 23.13
C SER A 63 5.14 21.04 22.92
N SER A 64 6.16 20.39 23.50
CA SER A 64 6.25 18.94 23.48
C SER A 64 5.11 18.32 24.29
N GLY A 65 4.33 17.47 23.63
CA GLY A 65 3.30 16.66 24.30
C GLY A 65 3.90 15.47 25.02
N SER A 66 3.31 15.07 26.13
CA SER A 66 3.71 13.91 26.93
C SER A 66 3.11 12.58 26.44
N ASN A 67 2.44 12.55 25.30
CA ASN A 67 1.84 11.33 24.80
C ASN A 67 2.89 10.48 24.10
N ASP A 68 3.03 9.24 24.53
CA ASP A 68 3.76 8.21 23.77
C ASP A 68 3.07 8.01 22.41
N VAL A 69 3.78 8.36 21.38
CA VAL A 69 3.38 8.10 19.99
C VAL A 69 4.25 6.97 19.49
N ALA A 70 3.66 5.87 19.08
CA ALA A 70 4.39 4.74 18.54
C ALA A 70 4.89 5.02 17.12
N SER A 71 6.09 4.52 16.81
CA SER A 71 6.53 4.38 15.43
C SER A 71 5.71 3.27 14.76
N PHE A 72 5.55 3.35 13.46
CA PHE A 72 4.84 2.30 12.71
C PHE A 72 5.53 1.95 11.39
N SER A 73 5.22 0.78 10.87
CA SER A 73 5.62 0.34 9.55
C SER A 73 4.43 -0.22 8.79
N ASP A 74 4.36 0.07 7.51
CA ASP A 74 3.31 -0.41 6.61
C ASP A 74 3.94 -0.97 5.35
N GLY A 75 3.59 -2.22 5.01
CA GLY A 75 4.01 -2.92 3.83
C GLY A 75 2.83 -3.20 2.93
N ILE A 76 2.92 -2.79 1.66
CA ILE A 76 1.87 -3.02 0.66
C ILE A 76 2.48 -3.77 -0.51
N THR A 77 1.82 -4.84 -0.93
CA THR A 77 2.19 -5.63 -2.10
C THR A 77 1.01 -5.72 -3.06
N SER A 78 1.28 -5.45 -4.33
CA SER A 78 0.35 -5.67 -5.42
C SER A 78 1.08 -6.37 -6.56
N PHE A 79 0.56 -7.50 -6.98
CA PHE A 79 1.10 -8.31 -8.06
C PHE A 79 -0.01 -8.76 -9.00
N GLN A 80 0.19 -8.62 -10.30
CA GLN A 80 -0.75 -9.09 -11.30
C GLN A 80 0.00 -9.62 -12.52
N VAL A 81 -0.34 -10.85 -12.93
CA VAL A 81 0.04 -11.43 -14.22
C VAL A 81 -1.20 -11.62 -15.07
N ARG A 82 -1.15 -11.12 -16.28
CA ARG A 82 -2.21 -11.32 -17.28
C ARG A 82 -1.64 -12.00 -18.50
N TYR A 83 -2.21 -13.13 -18.84
CA TYR A 83 -1.92 -13.83 -20.08
C TYR A 83 -3.13 -13.75 -21.01
N LYS A 84 -2.88 -13.38 -22.27
CA LYS A 84 -3.86 -13.35 -23.33
C LYS A 84 -3.41 -14.27 -24.46
N TYR A 85 -4.28 -15.12 -24.93
CA TYR A 85 -4.05 -16.02 -26.05
C TYR A 85 -5.14 -15.84 -27.10
N GLU A 86 -4.75 -15.63 -28.35
CA GLU A 86 -5.67 -15.59 -29.48
C GLU A 86 -5.91 -17.01 -30.00
N ILE A 87 -7.10 -17.58 -29.71
CA ILE A 87 -7.51 -18.92 -30.11
C ILE A 87 -7.82 -18.95 -31.61
N ALA A 88 -8.55 -17.95 -32.08
CA ALA A 88 -8.94 -17.73 -33.48
C ALA A 88 -9.06 -16.20 -33.69
N PRO A 89 -9.16 -15.72 -34.92
CA PRO A 89 -9.33 -14.30 -35.21
C PRO A 89 -10.45 -13.69 -34.36
N LEU A 90 -10.12 -12.69 -33.56
CA LEU A 90 -11.00 -11.97 -32.61
C LEU A 90 -11.59 -12.82 -31.48
N SER A 91 -11.07 -14.02 -31.28
CA SER A 91 -11.43 -14.91 -30.16
C SER A 91 -10.26 -15.11 -29.22
N TYR A 92 -10.44 -14.84 -27.92
CA TYR A 92 -9.36 -14.74 -26.95
C TYR A 92 -9.66 -15.52 -25.67
N LEU A 93 -8.62 -16.16 -25.14
CA LEU A 93 -8.55 -16.64 -23.77
C LEU A 93 -7.75 -15.65 -22.93
N TYR A 94 -8.26 -15.29 -21.78
CA TYR A 94 -7.56 -14.49 -20.79
C TYR A 94 -7.41 -15.27 -19.49
N LEU A 95 -6.20 -15.31 -18.98
CA LEU A 95 -5.89 -15.78 -17.62
C LEU A 95 -5.34 -14.58 -16.85
N VAL A 96 -5.90 -14.31 -15.70
CA VAL A 96 -5.44 -13.23 -14.82
C VAL A 96 -5.21 -13.81 -13.43
N TYR A 97 -3.98 -13.74 -12.97
CA TYR A 97 -3.64 -14.00 -11.59
C TYR A 97 -3.28 -12.70 -10.91
N SER A 98 -3.86 -12.46 -9.76
CA SER A 98 -3.56 -11.30 -8.93
C SER A 98 -3.38 -11.70 -7.48
N LYS A 99 -2.39 -11.09 -6.84
CA LYS A 99 -2.09 -11.28 -5.43
C LYS A 99 -1.77 -9.92 -4.81
N GLY A 100 -2.33 -9.64 -3.63
CA GLY A 100 -2.07 -8.40 -2.95
C GLY A 100 -2.34 -8.48 -1.47
N GLY A 101 -1.59 -7.71 -0.71
CA GLY A 101 -1.71 -7.66 0.73
C GLY A 101 -1.19 -6.33 1.29
N ASN A 102 -1.58 -6.08 2.53
CA ASN A 102 -1.10 -4.98 3.34
C ASN A 102 -0.87 -5.52 4.75
N VAL A 103 0.28 -5.22 5.33
CA VAL A 103 0.63 -5.56 6.70
C VAL A 103 1.11 -4.33 7.43
N TYR A 104 0.32 -3.88 8.39
CA TYR A 104 0.59 -2.75 9.25
C TYR A 104 1.05 -3.21 10.63
N GLU A 105 2.05 -2.56 11.22
CA GLU A 105 2.50 -2.80 12.59
C GLU A 105 2.82 -1.50 13.31
N ASP A 106 2.41 -1.43 14.59
CA ASP A 106 2.59 -0.27 15.47
C ASP A 106 4.02 -0.12 16.02
N ASN A 107 4.93 -1.02 15.65
CA ASN A 107 6.32 -0.90 16.03
C ASN A 107 7.21 -0.83 14.78
N ASN A 108 8.45 -0.37 14.96
CA ASN A 108 9.40 -0.20 13.87
C ASN A 108 10.61 -1.14 14.02
N GLU A 109 10.40 -2.34 14.56
CA GLU A 109 11.44 -3.34 14.74
C GLU A 109 11.70 -4.16 13.48
N ARG A 110 10.81 -4.10 12.48
CA ARG A 110 10.95 -4.83 11.22
C ARG A 110 12.03 -4.23 10.33
N ASP A 111 12.86 -5.10 9.78
CA ASP A 111 13.77 -4.73 8.70
C ASP A 111 12.98 -4.47 7.39
N THR A 112 13.52 -3.60 6.54
CA THR A 112 12.91 -3.28 5.22
C THR A 112 12.57 -4.53 4.41
N LYS A 113 13.40 -5.58 4.50
CA LYS A 113 13.13 -6.86 3.81
C LYS A 113 11.89 -7.56 4.32
N GLN A 114 11.64 -7.52 5.63
CA GLN A 114 10.44 -8.09 6.25
C GLN A 114 9.20 -7.31 5.83
N ILE A 115 9.28 -5.98 5.80
CA ILE A 115 8.17 -5.12 5.36
C ILE A 115 7.73 -5.42 3.92
N PHE A 116 8.67 -5.83 3.03
CA PHE A 116 8.32 -6.28 1.68
C PHE A 116 7.81 -7.72 1.62
N LYS A 117 8.30 -8.58 2.51
CA LYS A 117 8.00 -10.02 2.50
C LYS A 117 6.64 -10.34 3.11
N ASP A 118 6.34 -9.74 4.25
CA ASP A 118 5.15 -10.04 5.04
C ASP A 118 3.83 -9.87 4.24
N PRO A 119 3.60 -8.76 3.48
CA PRO A 119 2.39 -8.63 2.67
C PRO A 119 2.29 -9.63 1.51
N TRP A 120 3.41 -10.23 1.12
CA TRP A 120 3.43 -11.29 0.11
C TRP A 120 3.05 -12.65 0.73
N GLU A 121 3.53 -12.94 1.93
CA GLU A 121 3.22 -14.19 2.64
C GLU A 121 1.80 -14.17 3.20
N ASP A 122 1.39 -13.05 3.81
CA ASP A 122 0.05 -12.82 4.36
C ASP A 122 -0.83 -12.02 3.39
N ALA A 123 -0.90 -12.47 2.14
CA ALA A 123 -1.69 -11.79 1.14
C ALA A 123 -3.19 -11.81 1.51
N ALA A 124 -3.80 -10.62 1.58
CA ALA A 124 -5.22 -10.47 1.88
C ALA A 124 -6.11 -10.95 0.73
N ASN A 125 -5.60 -10.90 -0.50
CA ASN A 125 -6.32 -11.30 -1.69
C ASN A 125 -5.42 -12.10 -2.63
N GLU A 126 -5.90 -13.25 -3.04
CA GLU A 126 -5.30 -14.07 -4.09
C GLU A 126 -6.41 -14.56 -5.02
N VAL A 127 -6.36 -14.18 -6.28
CA VAL A 127 -7.43 -14.44 -7.25
C VAL A 127 -6.85 -14.94 -8.56
N LEU A 128 -7.40 -16.04 -9.06
CA LEU A 128 -7.20 -16.54 -10.41
C LEU A 128 -8.51 -16.40 -11.19
N SER A 129 -8.47 -15.66 -12.29
CA SER A 129 -9.62 -15.43 -13.16
C SER A 129 -9.36 -15.96 -14.55
N VAL A 130 -10.36 -16.63 -15.13
CA VAL A 130 -10.36 -17.12 -16.51
C VAL A 130 -11.52 -16.48 -17.26
N LYS A 131 -11.24 -15.91 -18.43
CA LYS A 131 -12.25 -15.32 -19.31
C LYS A 131 -12.03 -15.79 -20.74
N ILE A 132 -13.09 -16.26 -21.39
CA ILE A 132 -13.09 -16.60 -22.81
C ILE A 132 -14.00 -15.62 -23.52
N ARG A 133 -13.52 -15.05 -24.60
CA ARG A 133 -14.27 -14.22 -25.52
C ARG A 133 -14.24 -14.89 -26.89
N LEU A 134 -15.37 -15.31 -27.39
CA LEU A 134 -15.54 -15.91 -28.71
C LEU A 134 -16.28 -14.90 -29.62
N LYS A 135 -15.84 -14.83 -30.87
CA LYS A 135 -16.57 -14.16 -31.94
C LYS A 135 -17.16 -15.22 -32.85
N PHE A 136 -18.47 -15.18 -32.99
CA PHE A 136 -19.25 -16.01 -33.92
C PHE A 136 -19.49 -15.22 -35.21
#